data_ff3344d5dac84f6b75e6299bab35f491
#
_entry.id   ff3344d5dac84f6b75e6299bab35f491
#
_cell.length_a   1.000
_cell.length_b   1.000
_cell.length_c   1.000
_cell.angle_alpha   90.00
_cell.angle_beta   90.00
_cell.angle_gamma   90.00
#
_symmetry.space_group_name_H-M   'P 1'
#
loop_
_entity.id
_entity.type
_entity.pdbx_description
1 polymer ?
#
loop_
_entity_poly.entity_id
_entity_poly.type
_entity_poly.pdbx_seq_one_letter_code
_entity_poly.pdbx_strand_id
1 'polypeptide(L)'
;MATRKTLQRQFLGPRYSPSSEAEMGVFNQAQSGMSALSQNLNQMTNFFFKEMETRVQEEGELYGATNPITLEQIKKANQTGEDVFKGYGYGTKGKFARSAALEGLVLDVETQAVKSFTELDIQAKANKISPEEYGDQLDATILGFTSLTKNFPEVNTKLKASLSVTANGYLKDYYKEIAKQDLENDKRKFTEMFQVGLDKLPKEITAIVDAGGSINDLYVKHNRDLSDAAQILNISRSTLEGSLKDYRKDFVQTLYYAAAQEALINDKASDDAEALIINGRTGNKKIDAIYNFLKPEEKKKIRTIFNG
;
A
#
# COMPACT_ATOMS: atom_id res chain seq x y z
N MET A 1 12.64 21.99 38.78
CA MET A 1 13.00 20.75 38.04
C MET A 1 11.79 19.85 37.67
N ALA A 2 10.57 20.17 37.99
CA ALA A 2 9.41 19.31 37.73
C ALA A 2 8.60 19.65 36.46
N THR A 3 8.81 20.80 35.84
CA THR A 3 7.96 21.35 34.79
C THR A 3 8.23 20.85 33.37
N ARG A 4 9.44 20.42 33.02
CA ARG A 4 9.75 19.91 31.67
C ARG A 4 9.09 18.56 31.32
N LYS A 5 8.90 17.68 32.30
CA LYS A 5 8.27 16.36 32.05
C LYS A 5 6.75 16.42 31.93
N THR A 6 6.12 17.44 32.47
CA THR A 6 4.65 17.58 32.47
C THR A 6 4.13 18.14 31.15
N LEU A 7 4.89 19.05 30.50
CA LEU A 7 4.51 19.60 29.20
C LEU A 7 4.56 18.53 28.06
N GLN A 8 5.55 17.64 28.09
CA GLN A 8 5.59 16.52 27.13
C GLN A 8 4.45 15.52 27.28
N ARG A 9 3.86 15.39 28.49
CA ARG A 9 2.74 14.45 28.71
C ARG A 9 1.36 15.02 28.34
N GLN A 10 1.19 16.33 28.31
CA GLN A 10 -0.10 16.95 27.96
C GLN A 10 -0.39 16.96 26.44
N PHE A 11 0.64 16.79 25.59
CA PHE A 11 0.49 16.74 24.14
C PHE A 11 0.28 15.32 23.56
N LEU A 12 0.31 14.29 24.40
CA LEU A 12 -0.11 12.97 23.98
C LEU A 12 -1.64 12.91 24.05
N GLY A 13 -2.29 13.24 22.96
CA GLY A 13 -3.73 13.05 22.77
C GLY A 13 -4.19 11.62 23.10
N PRO A 14 -5.49 11.34 23.09
CA PRO A 14 -6.04 10.06 23.50
C PRO A 14 -5.32 8.91 22.81
N ARG A 15 -4.91 7.89 23.58
CA ARG A 15 -4.29 6.68 23.07
C ARG A 15 -5.27 6.02 22.10
N TYR A 16 -5.07 6.29 20.84
CA TYR A 16 -5.71 5.54 19.77
C TYR A 16 -4.95 4.21 19.66
N SER A 17 -5.64 3.10 19.84
CA SER A 17 -5.08 1.78 19.55
C SER A 17 -5.42 1.49 18.10
N PRO A 18 -4.44 1.54 17.17
CA PRO A 18 -4.68 1.24 15.77
C PRO A 18 -5.10 -0.21 15.64
N SER A 19 -6.21 -0.45 14.97
CA SER A 19 -6.79 -1.78 14.77
C SER A 19 -6.25 -2.52 13.54
N SER A 20 -5.38 -1.86 12.75
CA SER A 20 -4.76 -2.46 11.56
C SER A 20 -3.31 -2.01 11.34
N GLU A 21 -2.51 -2.84 10.65
CA GLU A 21 -1.11 -2.51 10.28
C GLU A 21 -1.02 -1.24 9.42
N ALA A 22 -2.05 -0.92 8.63
CA ALA A 22 -2.11 0.29 7.83
C ALA A 22 -2.24 1.56 8.68
N GLU A 23 -3.03 1.52 9.76
CA GLU A 23 -3.17 2.63 10.71
C GLU A 23 -1.89 2.83 11.54
N MET A 24 -1.18 1.74 11.86
CA MET A 24 0.14 1.83 12.51
C MET A 24 1.20 2.46 11.59
N GLY A 25 1.15 2.23 10.29
CA GLY A 25 2.05 2.85 9.31
C GLY A 25 1.88 4.37 9.27
N VAL A 26 0.65 4.86 9.20
CA VAL A 26 0.31 6.29 9.20
C VAL A 26 0.67 6.94 10.54
N PHE A 27 0.40 6.25 11.66
CA PHE A 27 0.73 6.75 13.01
C PHE A 27 2.25 6.84 13.23
N ASN A 28 3.02 5.82 12.81
CA ASN A 28 4.47 5.81 12.92
C ASN A 28 5.13 6.88 12.03
N GLN A 29 4.55 7.23 10.90
CA GLN A 29 5.07 8.26 10.02
C GLN A 29 4.70 9.68 10.49
N ALA A 30 3.53 9.88 11.04
CA ALA A 30 3.18 11.11 11.76
C ALA A 30 4.11 11.29 12.98
N GLN A 31 4.44 10.21 13.68
CA GLN A 31 5.35 10.20 14.80
C GLN A 31 6.82 10.45 14.39
N SER A 32 7.29 9.92 13.25
CA SER A 32 8.63 10.19 12.71
C SER A 32 8.75 11.61 12.16
N GLY A 33 7.71 12.15 11.52
CA GLY A 33 7.62 13.56 11.14
C GLY A 33 7.66 14.47 12.37
N MET A 34 6.90 14.13 13.41
CA MET A 34 6.92 14.86 14.69
C MET A 34 8.26 14.74 15.43
N SER A 35 8.99 13.61 15.31
CA SER A 35 10.30 13.47 15.92
C SER A 35 11.38 14.29 15.20
N ALA A 36 11.37 14.34 13.87
CA ALA A 36 12.24 15.20 13.08
C ALA A 36 11.95 16.69 13.35
N LEU A 37 10.68 17.04 13.53
CA LEU A 37 10.23 18.35 13.96
C LEU A 37 10.72 18.69 15.38
N SER A 38 10.58 17.75 16.31
CA SER A 38 11.07 17.88 17.67
C SER A 38 12.61 18.06 17.75
N GLN A 39 13.36 17.39 16.88
CA GLN A 39 14.81 17.56 16.77
C GLN A 39 15.19 18.93 16.19
N ASN A 40 14.48 19.43 15.16
CA ASN A 40 14.70 20.76 14.62
C ASN A 40 14.31 21.86 15.62
N LEU A 41 13.20 21.69 16.34
CA LEU A 41 12.81 22.56 17.45
C LEU A 41 13.84 22.57 18.58
N ASN A 42 14.38 21.39 18.92
CA ASN A 42 15.44 21.29 19.93
C ASN A 42 16.76 21.93 19.49
N GLN A 43 17.14 21.82 18.22
CA GLN A 43 18.32 22.51 17.68
C GLN A 43 18.14 24.04 17.68
N MET A 44 16.95 24.52 17.35
CA MET A 44 16.63 25.94 17.44
C MET A 44 16.58 26.43 18.88
N THR A 45 15.94 25.68 19.74
CA THR A 45 15.89 25.97 21.16
C THR A 45 17.30 26.08 21.74
N ASN A 46 18.18 25.13 21.39
CA ASN A 46 19.57 25.16 21.84
C ASN A 46 20.39 26.32 21.26
N PHE A 47 20.10 26.81 20.05
CA PHE A 47 20.75 27.98 19.48
C PHE A 47 20.38 29.27 20.23
N PHE A 48 19.11 29.41 20.63
CA PHE A 48 18.62 30.55 21.41
C PHE A 48 18.99 30.47 22.90
N PHE A 49 19.12 29.25 23.47
CA PHE A 49 19.41 29.04 24.90
C PHE A 49 20.87 29.26 25.30
N LYS A 50 21.80 29.33 24.34
CA LYS A 50 23.21 29.45 24.66
C LYS A 50 23.69 30.81 25.15
N GLU A 51 22.91 31.86 24.98
CA GLU A 51 23.37 33.22 25.26
C GLU A 51 22.81 33.90 26.52
N MET A 52 21.82 33.31 27.21
CA MET A 52 21.26 34.03 28.37
C MET A 52 20.85 33.14 29.56
N GLU A 53 21.70 33.13 30.57
CA GLU A 53 21.49 32.54 31.92
C GLU A 53 20.64 33.44 32.84
N THR A 54 19.78 34.28 32.33
CA THR A 54 19.06 35.23 33.19
C THR A 54 17.59 34.83 33.43
N ARG A 55 17.14 35.04 34.65
CA ARG A 55 15.76 34.82 35.11
C ARG A 55 14.70 35.54 34.25
N VAL A 56 15.06 36.65 33.63
CA VAL A 56 14.19 37.44 32.72
C VAL A 56 13.87 36.66 31.44
N GLN A 57 14.81 35.84 30.96
CA GLN A 57 14.62 34.95 29.81
C GLN A 57 13.61 33.84 30.16
N GLU A 58 13.81 33.15 31.27
CA GLU A 58 12.90 32.07 31.72
C GLU A 58 11.46 32.56 31.91
N GLU A 59 11.30 33.75 32.49
CA GLU A 59 9.97 34.37 32.68
C GLU A 59 9.32 34.79 31.36
N GLY A 60 10.09 35.28 30.38
CA GLY A 60 9.60 35.63 29.04
C GLY A 60 9.16 34.41 28.27
N GLU A 61 9.99 33.36 28.25
CA GLU A 61 9.69 32.10 27.60
C GLU A 61 8.46 31.42 28.20
N LEU A 62 8.37 31.39 29.54
CA LEU A 62 7.20 30.86 30.22
C LEU A 62 5.92 31.60 29.84
N TYR A 63 5.96 32.91 29.78
CA TYR A 63 4.82 33.73 29.40
C TYR A 63 4.40 33.47 27.95
N GLY A 64 5.35 33.41 26.99
CA GLY A 64 5.08 33.11 25.59
C GLY A 64 4.55 31.70 25.39
N ALA A 65 5.13 30.72 26.07
CA ALA A 65 4.68 29.32 26.02
C ALA A 65 3.28 29.10 26.63
N THR A 66 2.93 29.86 27.65
CA THR A 66 1.58 29.81 28.28
C THR A 66 0.54 30.63 27.53
N ASN A 67 0.96 31.59 26.70
CA ASN A 67 0.11 32.42 25.86
C ASN A 67 0.57 32.33 24.39
N PRO A 68 0.45 31.17 23.73
CA PRO A 68 0.87 31.01 22.35
C PRO A 68 -0.01 31.86 21.42
N ILE A 69 0.58 32.39 20.36
CA ILE A 69 -0.19 32.99 19.27
C ILE A 69 -0.88 31.87 18.48
N THR A 70 -2.19 32.02 18.29
CA THR A 70 -2.99 31.05 17.52
C THR A 70 -3.14 31.47 16.05
N LEU A 71 -3.44 30.52 15.20
CA LEU A 71 -3.72 30.77 13.77
C LEU A 71 -4.92 31.72 13.60
N GLU A 72 -5.93 31.66 14.49
CA GLU A 72 -7.08 32.56 14.45
C GLU A 72 -6.69 34.00 14.76
N GLN A 73 -5.78 34.21 15.71
CA GLN A 73 -5.27 35.55 16.03
C GLN A 73 -4.48 36.13 14.86
N ILE A 74 -3.69 35.32 14.16
CA ILE A 74 -2.99 35.73 12.92
C ILE A 74 -3.99 36.08 11.81
N LYS A 75 -5.01 35.27 11.59
CA LYS A 75 -6.07 35.56 10.60
C LYS A 75 -6.75 36.89 10.89
N LYS A 76 -7.13 37.11 12.16
CA LYS A 76 -7.75 38.34 12.60
C LYS A 76 -6.81 39.53 12.42
N ALA A 77 -5.56 39.41 12.84
CA ALA A 77 -4.56 40.46 12.71
C ALA A 77 -4.29 40.85 11.25
N ASN A 78 -4.21 39.83 10.35
CA ASN A 78 -4.05 40.06 8.90
C ASN A 78 -5.26 40.81 8.30
N GLN A 79 -6.46 40.66 8.88
CA GLN A 79 -7.67 41.36 8.44
C GLN A 79 -7.82 42.78 9.04
N THR A 80 -7.48 42.91 10.30
CA THR A 80 -7.73 44.15 11.07
C THR A 80 -6.51 45.09 11.14
N GLY A 81 -5.31 44.58 10.84
CA GLY A 81 -4.04 45.30 11.03
C GLY A 81 -3.63 45.43 12.50
N GLU A 82 -4.27 44.68 13.42
CA GLU A 82 -3.90 44.68 14.85
C GLU A 82 -2.51 44.02 15.04
N ASP A 83 -1.75 44.54 16.01
CA ASP A 83 -0.48 43.93 16.41
C ASP A 83 -0.72 42.62 17.18
N VAL A 84 -0.29 41.51 16.62
CA VAL A 84 -0.42 40.16 17.22
C VAL A 84 0.35 40.06 18.54
N PHE A 85 1.38 40.88 18.71
CA PHE A 85 2.23 40.87 19.89
C PHE A 85 1.73 41.85 20.99
N LYS A 86 0.57 42.40 20.82
CA LYS A 86 -0.04 43.23 21.84
C LYS A 86 -0.19 42.45 23.14
N GLY A 87 0.49 42.89 24.20
CA GLY A 87 0.49 42.21 25.50
C GLY A 87 1.75 41.43 25.86
N TYR A 88 2.63 41.16 24.89
CA TYR A 88 3.89 40.45 25.18
C TYR A 88 5.00 41.35 25.73
N GLY A 89 4.77 42.64 25.84
CA GLY A 89 5.71 43.61 26.40
C GLY A 89 6.87 43.98 25.44
N TYR A 90 7.74 44.86 25.94
CA TYR A 90 8.91 45.36 25.23
C TYR A 90 10.21 44.91 25.95
N GLY A 91 11.36 45.13 25.31
CA GLY A 91 12.68 44.75 25.82
C GLY A 91 12.98 43.24 25.76
N THR A 92 13.94 42.81 26.55
CA THR A 92 14.49 41.45 26.51
C THR A 92 13.40 40.40 26.83
N LYS A 93 12.64 40.59 27.89
CA LYS A 93 11.52 39.70 28.28
C LYS A 93 10.47 39.59 27.18
N GLY A 94 10.06 40.71 26.58
CA GLY A 94 9.09 40.72 25.50
C GLY A 94 9.60 40.04 24.21
N LYS A 95 10.91 40.15 23.96
CA LYS A 95 11.54 39.45 22.82
C LYS A 95 11.42 37.91 22.94
N PHE A 96 11.73 37.39 24.13
CA PHE A 96 11.64 35.94 24.39
C PHE A 96 10.20 35.45 24.43
N ALA A 97 9.30 36.24 25.02
CA ALA A 97 7.88 35.94 25.05
C ALA A 97 7.30 35.83 23.62
N ARG A 98 7.66 36.76 22.73
CA ARG A 98 7.25 36.71 21.32
C ARG A 98 7.83 35.54 20.56
N SER A 99 9.10 35.18 20.82
CA SER A 99 9.73 34.01 20.20
C SER A 99 9.02 32.72 20.60
N ALA A 100 8.79 32.51 21.90
CA ALA A 100 8.09 31.34 22.40
C ALA A 100 6.62 31.27 21.95
N ALA A 101 5.95 32.42 21.83
CA ALA A 101 4.60 32.47 21.28
C ALA A 101 4.54 32.13 19.79
N LEU A 102 5.57 32.49 19.00
CA LEU A 102 5.71 32.10 17.60
C LEU A 102 6.00 30.60 17.44
N GLU A 103 6.74 30.00 18.35
CA GLU A 103 6.93 28.54 18.38
C GLU A 103 5.58 27.81 18.60
N GLY A 104 4.75 28.34 19.51
CA GLY A 104 3.39 27.83 19.69
C GLY A 104 2.53 27.96 18.43
N LEU A 105 2.67 29.06 17.68
CA LEU A 105 2.01 29.23 16.39
C LEU A 105 2.46 28.18 15.37
N VAL A 106 3.76 27.91 15.26
CA VAL A 106 4.28 26.87 14.34
C VAL A 106 3.61 25.53 14.64
N LEU A 107 3.56 25.15 15.91
CA LEU A 107 2.95 23.89 16.34
C LEU A 107 1.44 23.84 16.04
N ASP A 108 0.71 24.94 16.26
CA ASP A 108 -0.72 25.02 15.94
C ASP A 108 -0.97 24.86 14.44
N VAL A 109 -0.21 25.59 13.61
CA VAL A 109 -0.30 25.51 12.15
C VAL A 109 0.01 24.09 11.65
N GLU A 110 1.08 23.48 12.13
CA GLU A 110 1.47 22.13 11.77
C GLU A 110 0.41 21.11 12.14
N THR A 111 -0.16 21.24 13.34
CA THR A 111 -1.25 20.37 13.80
C THR A 111 -2.48 20.49 12.89
N GLN A 112 -2.85 21.70 12.49
CA GLN A 112 -3.99 21.92 11.60
C GLN A 112 -3.70 21.43 10.17
N ALA A 113 -2.48 21.63 9.67
CA ALA A 113 -2.06 21.15 8.36
C ALA A 113 -2.06 19.62 8.31
N VAL A 114 -1.54 18.93 9.33
CA VAL A 114 -1.58 17.47 9.42
C VAL A 114 -3.02 16.94 9.40
N LYS A 115 -3.96 17.60 10.07
CA LYS A 115 -5.38 17.23 9.98
C LYS A 115 -5.89 17.35 8.55
N SER A 116 -5.60 18.46 7.86
CA SER A 116 -5.99 18.67 6.46
C SER A 116 -5.36 17.62 5.53
N PHE A 117 -4.07 17.30 5.73
CA PHE A 117 -3.40 16.25 4.95
C PHE A 117 -4.03 14.87 5.20
N THR A 118 -4.40 14.57 6.45
CA THR A 118 -5.08 13.31 6.78
C THR A 118 -6.44 13.21 6.11
N GLU A 119 -7.22 14.29 6.08
CA GLU A 119 -8.52 14.33 5.40
C GLU A 119 -8.37 14.14 3.89
N LEU A 120 -7.36 14.78 3.28
CA LEU A 120 -7.03 14.59 1.86
C LEU A 120 -6.59 13.15 1.56
N ASP A 121 -5.76 12.55 2.42
CA ASP A 121 -5.31 11.17 2.29
C ASP A 121 -6.47 10.17 2.33
N ILE A 122 -7.43 10.39 3.25
CA ILE A 122 -8.67 9.59 3.32
C ILE A 122 -9.48 9.73 2.03
N GLN A 123 -9.59 10.94 1.47
CA GLN A 123 -10.32 11.17 0.22
C GLN A 123 -9.62 10.51 -0.97
N ALA A 124 -8.29 10.61 -1.05
CA ALA A 124 -7.48 9.98 -2.08
C ALA A 124 -7.59 8.45 -2.03
N LYS A 125 -7.45 7.86 -0.85
CA LYS A 125 -7.59 6.40 -0.65
C LYS A 125 -9.00 5.89 -0.92
N ALA A 126 -10.02 6.74 -0.77
CA ALA A 126 -11.39 6.44 -1.15
C ALA A 126 -11.67 6.66 -2.65
N ASN A 127 -10.66 6.92 -3.47
CA ASN A 127 -10.76 7.23 -4.91
C ASN A 127 -11.70 8.41 -5.23
N LYS A 128 -11.80 9.38 -4.32
CA LYS A 128 -12.62 10.59 -4.51
C LYS A 128 -11.87 11.69 -5.26
N ILE A 129 -10.55 11.63 -5.26
CA ILE A 129 -9.65 12.53 -5.97
C ILE A 129 -8.59 11.72 -6.71
N SER A 130 -8.11 12.24 -7.83
CA SER A 130 -7.04 11.60 -8.60
C SER A 130 -5.67 11.75 -7.94
N PRO A 131 -4.66 10.93 -8.30
CA PRO A 131 -3.30 11.09 -7.78
C PRO A 131 -2.68 12.46 -8.04
N GLU A 132 -2.92 13.04 -9.23
CA GLU A 132 -2.43 14.38 -9.58
C GLU A 132 -3.13 15.44 -8.72
N GLU A 133 -4.46 15.37 -8.64
CA GLU A 133 -5.26 16.29 -7.84
C GLU A 133 -4.91 16.20 -6.34
N TYR A 134 -4.55 15.01 -5.84
CA TYR A 134 -4.09 14.85 -4.47
C TYR A 134 -2.78 15.61 -4.21
N GLY A 135 -1.80 15.52 -5.12
CA GLY A 135 -0.56 16.29 -5.04
C GLY A 135 -0.83 17.80 -5.04
N ASP A 136 -1.64 18.27 -5.97
CA ASP A 136 -2.01 19.68 -6.09
C ASP A 136 -2.72 20.22 -4.84
N GLN A 137 -3.61 19.43 -4.25
CA GLN A 137 -4.33 19.81 -3.02
C GLN A 137 -3.41 19.84 -1.78
N LEU A 138 -2.41 18.94 -1.70
CA LEU A 138 -1.37 19.02 -0.67
C LEU A 138 -0.55 20.30 -0.80
N ASP A 139 -0.13 20.66 -2.01
CA ASP A 139 0.62 21.89 -2.26
C ASP A 139 -0.23 23.15 -2.00
N ALA A 140 -1.48 23.15 -2.43
CA ALA A 140 -2.42 24.24 -2.13
C ALA A 140 -2.65 24.40 -0.62
N THR A 141 -2.68 23.31 0.13
CA THR A 141 -2.80 23.33 1.59
C THR A 141 -1.56 23.97 2.23
N ILE A 142 -0.35 23.61 1.79
CA ILE A 142 0.91 24.24 2.23
C ILE A 142 0.88 25.73 1.96
N LEU A 143 0.53 26.13 0.74
CA LEU A 143 0.43 27.54 0.35
C LEU A 143 -0.60 28.29 1.19
N GLY A 144 -1.74 27.68 1.46
CA GLY A 144 -2.79 28.24 2.32
C GLY A 144 -2.25 28.60 3.70
N PHE A 145 -1.61 27.64 4.39
CA PHE A 145 -1.06 27.86 5.72
C PHE A 145 0.13 28.83 5.72
N THR A 146 1.05 28.73 4.77
CA THR A 146 2.23 29.61 4.69
C THR A 146 1.85 31.03 4.32
N SER A 147 0.79 31.26 3.54
CA SER A 147 0.29 32.60 3.23
C SER A 147 -0.15 33.38 4.47
N LEU A 148 -0.66 32.69 5.48
CA LEU A 148 -1.10 33.30 6.74
C LEU A 148 0.07 33.82 7.58
N THR A 149 1.25 33.21 7.44
CA THR A 149 2.46 33.56 8.19
C THR A 149 3.46 34.42 7.40
N LYS A 150 3.05 34.96 6.24
CA LYS A 150 3.92 35.77 5.37
C LYS A 150 4.61 36.95 6.06
N ASN A 151 3.98 37.51 7.08
CA ASN A 151 4.52 38.63 7.87
C ASN A 151 5.61 38.19 8.87
N PHE A 152 5.88 36.89 8.99
CA PHE A 152 6.89 36.27 9.86
C PHE A 152 7.83 35.41 9.01
N PRO A 153 8.82 35.99 8.30
CA PRO A 153 9.61 35.28 7.29
C PRO A 153 10.32 34.03 7.80
N GLU A 154 10.85 34.07 9.03
CA GLU A 154 11.54 32.91 9.63
C GLU A 154 10.56 31.77 9.93
N VAL A 155 9.41 32.09 10.50
CA VAL A 155 8.32 31.14 10.76
C VAL A 155 7.80 30.55 9.44
N ASN A 156 7.58 31.42 8.44
CA ASN A 156 7.09 31.02 7.13
C ASN A 156 8.02 30.04 6.44
N THR A 157 9.33 30.31 6.42
CA THR A 157 10.33 29.44 5.81
C THR A 157 10.37 28.06 6.49
N LYS A 158 10.31 28.03 7.81
CA LYS A 158 10.30 26.77 8.59
C LYS A 158 9.03 25.96 8.34
N LEU A 159 7.87 26.62 8.43
CA LEU A 159 6.59 25.99 8.14
C LEU A 159 6.57 25.41 6.73
N LYS A 160 7.02 26.16 5.72
CA LYS A 160 7.07 25.68 4.35
C LYS A 160 7.94 24.41 4.23
N ALA A 161 9.11 24.40 4.85
CA ALA A 161 10.01 23.25 4.81
C ALA A 161 9.39 22.03 5.54
N SER A 162 8.87 22.23 6.74
CA SER A 162 8.26 21.17 7.55
C SER A 162 7.03 20.59 6.88
N LEU A 163 6.10 21.44 6.44
CA LEU A 163 4.87 21.00 5.78
C LEU A 163 5.16 20.29 4.44
N SER A 164 6.16 20.74 3.67
CA SER A 164 6.56 20.06 2.44
C SER A 164 7.11 18.65 2.72
N VAL A 165 7.91 18.48 3.76
CA VAL A 165 8.41 17.15 4.16
C VAL A 165 7.26 16.23 4.56
N THR A 166 6.33 16.75 5.34
CA THR A 166 5.16 16.00 5.80
C THR A 166 4.25 15.62 4.62
N ALA A 167 3.92 16.55 3.74
CA ALA A 167 3.09 16.30 2.55
C ALA A 167 3.72 15.28 1.60
N ASN A 168 5.04 15.38 1.37
CA ASN A 168 5.78 14.38 0.58
C ASN A 168 5.74 12.99 1.23
N GLY A 169 5.68 12.89 2.56
CA GLY A 169 5.46 11.65 3.28
C GLY A 169 4.10 11.02 2.91
N TYR A 170 3.03 11.79 3.00
CA TYR A 170 1.68 11.36 2.63
C TYR A 170 1.60 10.94 1.16
N LEU A 171 2.15 11.74 0.25
CA LEU A 171 2.17 11.44 -1.19
C LEU A 171 2.91 10.13 -1.49
N LYS A 172 4.07 9.92 -0.88
CA LYS A 172 4.86 8.70 -1.03
C LYS A 172 4.09 7.45 -0.56
N ASP A 173 3.38 7.55 0.56
CA ASP A 173 2.62 6.42 1.09
C ASP A 173 1.38 6.13 0.26
N TYR A 174 0.74 7.15 -0.26
CA TYR A 174 -0.35 7.01 -1.21
C TYR A 174 0.08 6.26 -2.47
N TYR A 175 1.21 6.64 -3.10
CA TYR A 175 1.73 5.92 -4.27
C TYR A 175 2.13 4.48 -3.97
N LYS A 176 2.65 4.19 -2.78
CA LYS A 176 2.92 2.81 -2.36
C LYS A 176 1.64 1.99 -2.25
N GLU A 177 0.58 2.58 -1.71
CA GLU A 177 -0.71 1.90 -1.57
C GLU A 177 -1.34 1.62 -2.94
N ILE A 178 -1.31 2.59 -3.87
CA ILE A 178 -1.76 2.37 -5.26
C ILE A 178 -0.98 1.22 -5.90
N ALA A 179 0.35 1.26 -5.84
CA ALA A 179 1.19 0.22 -6.44
C ALA A 179 0.89 -1.18 -5.85
N LYS A 180 0.57 -1.25 -4.55
CA LYS A 180 0.14 -2.48 -3.90
C LYS A 180 -1.22 -2.96 -4.40
N GLN A 181 -2.19 -2.05 -4.51
CA GLN A 181 -3.53 -2.35 -5.03
C GLN A 181 -3.48 -2.81 -6.49
N ASP A 182 -2.67 -2.17 -7.33
CA ASP A 182 -2.46 -2.56 -8.71
C ASP A 182 -1.89 -3.98 -8.80
N LEU A 183 -0.87 -4.28 -7.99
CA LEU A 183 -0.28 -5.62 -7.92
C LEU A 183 -1.30 -6.67 -7.47
N GLU A 184 -2.14 -6.36 -6.49
CA GLU A 184 -3.20 -7.26 -6.01
C GLU A 184 -4.29 -7.47 -7.08
N ASN A 185 -4.67 -6.41 -7.78
CA ASN A 185 -5.60 -6.48 -8.90
C ASN A 185 -5.05 -7.33 -10.05
N ASP A 186 -3.78 -7.18 -10.37
CA ASP A 186 -3.12 -7.96 -11.43
C ASP A 186 -3.05 -9.45 -11.04
N LYS A 187 -2.73 -9.76 -9.79
CA LYS A 187 -2.78 -11.14 -9.28
C LYS A 187 -4.19 -11.73 -9.36
N ARG A 188 -5.21 -10.93 -8.99
CA ARG A 188 -6.60 -11.38 -9.09
C ARG A 188 -6.99 -11.66 -10.53
N LYS A 189 -6.72 -10.76 -11.47
CA LYS A 189 -6.97 -10.95 -12.91
C LYS A 189 -6.27 -12.20 -13.43
N PHE A 190 -5.02 -12.40 -13.06
CA PHE A 190 -4.28 -13.60 -13.44
C PHE A 190 -4.94 -14.88 -12.91
N THR A 191 -5.36 -14.89 -11.64
CA THR A 191 -6.07 -16.02 -11.03
C THR A 191 -7.41 -16.29 -11.72
N GLU A 192 -8.17 -15.27 -12.05
CA GLU A 192 -9.43 -15.38 -12.81
C GLU A 192 -9.21 -15.97 -14.20
N MET A 193 -8.21 -15.48 -14.93
CA MET A 193 -7.83 -16.04 -16.24
C MET A 193 -7.41 -17.51 -16.13
N PHE A 194 -6.63 -17.83 -15.13
CA PHE A 194 -6.21 -19.21 -14.84
C PHE A 194 -7.42 -20.11 -14.59
N GLN A 195 -8.36 -19.70 -13.75
CA GLN A 195 -9.57 -20.46 -13.43
C GLN A 195 -10.47 -20.64 -14.68
N VAL A 196 -10.67 -19.59 -15.46
CA VAL A 196 -11.43 -19.67 -16.72
C VAL A 196 -10.79 -20.65 -17.71
N GLY A 197 -9.45 -20.70 -17.75
CA GLY A 197 -8.71 -21.68 -18.53
C GLY A 197 -8.99 -23.11 -18.07
N LEU A 198 -8.96 -23.36 -16.76
CA LEU A 198 -9.26 -24.68 -16.19
C LEU A 198 -10.71 -25.11 -16.46
N ASP A 199 -11.68 -24.20 -16.34
CA ASP A 199 -13.11 -24.50 -16.56
C ASP A 199 -13.42 -24.90 -18.01
N LYS A 200 -12.65 -24.38 -18.99
CA LYS A 200 -12.77 -24.74 -20.42
C LYS A 200 -12.04 -26.02 -20.78
N LEU A 201 -11.07 -26.41 -20.00
CA LEU A 201 -10.15 -27.50 -20.28
C LEU A 201 -10.85 -28.84 -20.63
N PRO A 202 -11.90 -29.29 -19.94
CA PRO A 202 -12.56 -30.56 -20.29
C PRO A 202 -13.14 -30.54 -21.71
N LYS A 203 -13.76 -29.43 -22.11
CA LYS A 203 -14.34 -29.27 -23.45
C LYS A 203 -13.28 -29.20 -24.53
N GLU A 204 -12.16 -28.50 -24.26
CA GLU A 204 -11.05 -28.36 -25.20
C GLU A 204 -10.31 -29.68 -25.41
N ILE A 205 -10.10 -30.46 -24.33
CA ILE A 205 -9.51 -31.80 -24.42
C ILE A 205 -10.41 -32.73 -25.28
N THR A 206 -11.71 -32.74 -24.99
CA THR A 206 -12.66 -33.56 -25.77
C THR A 206 -12.63 -33.15 -27.24
N ALA A 207 -12.74 -31.86 -27.54
CA ALA A 207 -12.74 -31.35 -28.91
C ALA A 207 -11.45 -31.69 -29.68
N ILE A 208 -10.28 -31.56 -29.04
CA ILE A 208 -8.98 -31.89 -29.67
C ILE A 208 -8.84 -33.38 -29.90
N VAL A 209 -9.21 -34.19 -28.94
CA VAL A 209 -9.10 -35.65 -29.08
C VAL A 209 -10.09 -36.15 -30.14
N ASP A 210 -11.29 -35.63 -30.20
CA ASP A 210 -12.30 -35.97 -31.23
C ASP A 210 -11.84 -35.56 -32.63
N ALA A 211 -11.14 -34.44 -32.77
CA ALA A 211 -10.54 -33.96 -34.03
C ALA A 211 -9.24 -34.67 -34.40
N GLY A 212 -8.73 -35.59 -33.59
CA GLY A 212 -7.44 -36.25 -33.78
C GLY A 212 -6.23 -35.33 -33.58
N GLY A 213 -6.42 -34.23 -32.85
CA GLY A 213 -5.37 -33.27 -32.55
C GLY A 213 -4.41 -33.71 -31.43
N SER A 214 -3.39 -32.93 -31.20
CA SER A 214 -2.35 -33.19 -30.21
C SER A 214 -2.67 -32.59 -28.84
N ILE A 215 -2.80 -33.44 -27.82
CA ILE A 215 -2.96 -33.00 -26.42
C ILE A 215 -1.72 -32.21 -25.97
N ASN A 216 -0.54 -32.56 -26.45
CA ASN A 216 0.68 -31.84 -26.15
C ASN A 216 0.65 -30.41 -26.68
N ASP A 217 0.11 -30.18 -27.87
CA ASP A 217 0.05 -28.86 -28.48
C ASP A 217 -0.95 -27.97 -27.70
N LEU A 218 -2.07 -28.54 -27.23
CA LEU A 218 -3.00 -27.85 -26.35
C LEU A 218 -2.32 -27.43 -25.03
N TYR A 219 -1.59 -28.35 -24.40
CA TYR A 219 -0.86 -28.10 -23.17
C TYR A 219 0.20 -26.99 -23.34
N VAL A 220 0.99 -27.07 -24.43
CA VAL A 220 2.02 -26.06 -24.76
C VAL A 220 1.37 -24.70 -25.03
N LYS A 221 0.26 -24.67 -25.77
CA LYS A 221 -0.50 -23.43 -26.01
C LYS A 221 -0.93 -22.78 -24.71
N HIS A 222 -1.59 -23.53 -23.83
CA HIS A 222 -2.08 -22.99 -22.55
C HIS A 222 -0.93 -22.49 -21.65
N ASN A 223 0.20 -23.21 -21.60
CA ASN A 223 1.38 -22.76 -20.87
C ASN A 223 1.93 -21.44 -21.42
N ARG A 224 1.90 -21.27 -22.75
CA ARG A 224 2.29 -20.01 -23.39
C ARG A 224 1.31 -18.89 -23.01
N ASP A 225 0.01 -19.14 -23.15
CA ASP A 225 -1.03 -18.16 -22.84
C ASP A 225 -0.94 -17.70 -21.38
N LEU A 226 -0.67 -18.61 -20.44
CA LEU A 226 -0.44 -18.28 -19.03
C LEU A 226 0.85 -17.48 -18.82
N SER A 227 1.93 -17.82 -19.55
CA SER A 227 3.20 -17.10 -19.46
C SER A 227 3.07 -15.69 -20.01
N ASP A 228 2.38 -15.53 -21.14
CA ASP A 228 2.13 -14.22 -21.76
C ASP A 228 1.24 -13.35 -20.85
N ALA A 229 0.19 -13.94 -20.26
CA ALA A 229 -0.65 -13.25 -19.30
C ALA A 229 0.13 -12.82 -18.05
N ALA A 230 1.01 -13.69 -17.53
CA ALA A 230 1.86 -13.36 -16.39
C ALA A 230 2.83 -12.21 -16.70
N GLN A 231 3.37 -12.15 -17.92
CA GLN A 231 4.24 -11.06 -18.36
C GLN A 231 3.47 -9.74 -18.46
N ILE A 232 2.28 -9.75 -19.06
CA ILE A 232 1.42 -8.55 -19.21
C ILE A 232 1.00 -8.00 -17.84
N LEU A 233 0.68 -8.89 -16.89
CA LEU A 233 0.21 -8.53 -15.54
C LEU A 233 1.35 -8.43 -14.51
N ASN A 234 2.61 -8.38 -14.93
CA ASN A 234 3.77 -8.28 -14.05
C ASN A 234 3.78 -9.30 -12.89
N ILE A 235 3.29 -10.51 -13.14
CA ILE A 235 3.27 -11.59 -12.16
C ILE A 235 4.69 -12.10 -11.90
N SER A 236 5.04 -12.30 -10.63
CA SER A 236 6.36 -12.79 -10.27
C SER A 236 6.64 -14.18 -10.86
N ARG A 237 7.90 -14.44 -11.20
CA ARG A 237 8.33 -15.72 -11.73
C ARG A 237 7.96 -16.90 -10.82
N SER A 238 8.12 -16.74 -9.51
CA SER A 238 7.77 -17.78 -8.53
C SER A 238 6.28 -18.10 -8.50
N THR A 239 5.42 -17.08 -8.65
CA THR A 239 3.96 -17.24 -8.76
C THR A 239 3.60 -17.97 -10.05
N LEU A 240 4.20 -17.59 -11.19
CA LEU A 240 3.97 -18.25 -12.47
C LEU A 240 4.39 -19.73 -12.42
N GLU A 241 5.59 -20.03 -11.91
CA GLU A 241 6.08 -21.41 -11.78
C GLU A 241 5.16 -22.27 -10.90
N GLY A 242 4.63 -21.70 -9.81
CA GLY A 242 3.62 -22.35 -8.99
C GLY A 242 2.34 -22.64 -9.77
N SER A 243 1.80 -21.64 -10.47
CA SER A 243 0.59 -21.77 -11.28
C SER A 243 0.74 -22.78 -12.42
N LEU A 244 1.88 -22.82 -13.11
CA LEU A 244 2.15 -23.81 -14.16
C LEU A 244 2.22 -25.23 -13.60
N LYS A 245 2.75 -25.41 -12.39
CA LYS A 245 2.77 -26.72 -11.71
C LYS A 245 1.36 -27.18 -11.34
N ASP A 246 0.54 -26.27 -10.79
CA ASP A 246 -0.85 -26.57 -10.45
C ASP A 246 -1.67 -26.82 -11.72
N TYR A 247 -1.47 -26.02 -12.77
CA TYR A 247 -2.08 -26.24 -14.08
C TYR A 247 -1.77 -27.64 -14.64
N ARG A 248 -0.51 -28.08 -14.56
CA ARG A 248 -0.11 -29.43 -14.99
C ARG A 248 -0.89 -30.50 -14.23
N LYS A 249 -1.05 -30.33 -12.92
CA LYS A 249 -1.78 -31.27 -12.07
C LYS A 249 -3.26 -31.37 -12.47
N ASP A 250 -3.91 -30.21 -12.66
CA ASP A 250 -5.33 -30.16 -13.02
C ASP A 250 -5.57 -30.63 -14.45
N PHE A 251 -4.64 -30.29 -15.37
CA PHE A 251 -4.66 -30.80 -16.73
C PHE A 251 -4.62 -32.35 -16.76
N VAL A 252 -3.68 -32.94 -16.05
CA VAL A 252 -3.55 -34.42 -15.94
C VAL A 252 -4.78 -35.02 -15.27
N GLN A 253 -5.33 -34.41 -14.24
CA GLN A 253 -6.56 -34.85 -13.59
C GLN A 253 -7.75 -34.86 -14.56
N THR A 254 -7.88 -33.84 -15.40
CA THR A 254 -8.92 -33.75 -16.43
C THR A 254 -8.74 -34.85 -17.49
N LEU A 255 -7.50 -35.13 -17.86
CA LEU A 255 -7.21 -36.25 -18.78
C LEU A 255 -7.62 -37.62 -18.20
N TYR A 256 -7.41 -37.82 -16.90
CA TYR A 256 -7.86 -39.05 -16.24
C TYR A 256 -9.38 -39.20 -16.31
N TYR A 257 -10.14 -38.10 -16.04
CA TYR A 257 -11.59 -38.14 -16.15
C TYR A 257 -12.07 -38.37 -17.57
N ALA A 258 -11.44 -37.74 -18.57
CA ALA A 258 -11.79 -37.93 -19.98
C ALA A 258 -11.55 -39.38 -20.42
N ALA A 259 -10.44 -39.97 -20.01
CA ALA A 259 -10.14 -41.38 -20.31
C ALA A 259 -11.11 -42.35 -19.63
N ALA A 260 -11.44 -42.10 -18.35
CA ALA A 260 -12.41 -42.91 -17.62
C ALA A 260 -13.82 -42.84 -18.24
N GLN A 261 -14.27 -41.63 -18.61
CA GLN A 261 -15.58 -41.44 -19.28
C GLN A 261 -15.62 -42.19 -20.63
N GLU A 262 -14.54 -42.07 -21.42
CA GLU A 262 -14.47 -42.77 -22.72
C GLU A 262 -14.53 -44.29 -22.56
N ALA A 263 -13.84 -44.85 -21.58
CA ALA A 263 -13.85 -46.27 -21.28
C ALA A 263 -15.23 -46.73 -20.83
N LEU A 264 -15.91 -45.94 -19.95
CA LEU A 264 -17.25 -46.27 -19.49
C LEU A 264 -18.31 -46.22 -20.59
N ILE A 265 -18.25 -45.21 -21.48
CA ILE A 265 -19.18 -45.06 -22.61
C ILE A 265 -19.08 -46.27 -23.56
N ASN A 266 -17.89 -46.81 -23.75
CA ASN A 266 -17.62 -47.94 -24.66
C ASN A 266 -17.79 -49.29 -23.99
N ASP A 267 -18.15 -49.37 -22.71
CA ASP A 267 -18.31 -50.58 -21.93
C ASP A 267 -17.07 -51.51 -21.98
N LYS A 268 -15.87 -50.91 -22.12
CA LYS A 268 -14.60 -51.63 -22.31
C LYS A 268 -13.55 -51.27 -21.25
N ALA A 269 -13.98 -50.75 -20.08
CA ALA A 269 -13.00 -50.28 -19.10
C ALA A 269 -12.02 -51.38 -18.66
N SER A 270 -12.49 -52.62 -18.48
CA SER A 270 -11.66 -53.74 -18.08
C SER A 270 -10.70 -54.16 -19.21
N ASP A 271 -11.19 -54.25 -20.43
CA ASP A 271 -10.40 -54.67 -21.58
C ASP A 271 -9.33 -53.62 -21.94
N ASP A 272 -9.71 -52.33 -21.82
CA ASP A 272 -8.79 -51.19 -22.03
C ASP A 272 -7.70 -51.17 -20.94
N ALA A 273 -8.04 -51.47 -19.67
CA ALA A 273 -7.06 -51.56 -18.60
C ALA A 273 -6.02 -52.66 -18.88
N GLU A 274 -6.48 -53.85 -19.25
CA GLU A 274 -5.62 -54.98 -19.57
C GLU A 274 -4.75 -54.65 -20.78
N ALA A 275 -5.31 -54.08 -21.83
CA ALA A 275 -4.57 -53.66 -23.02
C ALA A 275 -3.50 -52.63 -22.75
N LEU A 276 -3.78 -51.63 -21.86
CA LEU A 276 -2.78 -50.65 -21.43
C LEU A 276 -1.61 -51.27 -20.64
N ILE A 277 -1.91 -52.27 -19.84
CA ILE A 277 -0.88 -52.97 -19.06
C ILE A 277 0.01 -53.82 -19.94
N ILE A 278 -0.60 -54.58 -20.87
CA ILE A 278 0.12 -55.55 -21.71
C ILE A 278 0.80 -54.85 -22.89
N ASN A 279 0.07 -54.02 -23.63
CA ASN A 279 0.49 -53.49 -24.93
C ASN A 279 0.86 -51.99 -24.88
N GLY A 280 0.58 -51.29 -23.79
CA GLY A 280 0.76 -49.85 -23.69
C GLY A 280 -0.21 -49.02 -24.54
N ARG A 281 -1.25 -49.65 -25.11
CA ARG A 281 -2.31 -49.02 -25.90
C ARG A 281 -3.59 -49.83 -25.83
N THR A 282 -4.75 -49.18 -26.00
CA THR A 282 -6.05 -49.86 -26.01
C THR A 282 -6.59 -50.14 -27.42
N GLY A 283 -6.10 -49.40 -28.44
CA GLY A 283 -6.72 -49.30 -29.74
C GLY A 283 -7.83 -48.23 -29.80
N ASN A 284 -8.30 -47.70 -28.67
CA ASN A 284 -9.11 -46.52 -28.63
C ASN A 284 -8.25 -45.27 -28.81
N LYS A 285 -8.41 -44.56 -29.92
CA LYS A 285 -7.57 -43.42 -30.27
C LYS A 285 -7.56 -42.31 -29.19
N LYS A 286 -8.66 -42.11 -28.50
CA LYS A 286 -8.78 -41.10 -27.45
C LYS A 286 -7.97 -41.49 -26.22
N ILE A 287 -8.16 -42.69 -25.71
CA ILE A 287 -7.44 -43.21 -24.55
C ILE A 287 -5.93 -43.28 -24.84
N ASP A 288 -5.57 -43.77 -26.02
CA ASP A 288 -4.18 -43.89 -26.43
C ASP A 288 -3.50 -42.54 -26.57
N ALA A 289 -4.17 -41.50 -27.08
CA ALA A 289 -3.66 -40.14 -27.15
C ALA A 289 -3.42 -39.54 -25.72
N ILE A 290 -4.36 -39.73 -24.80
CA ILE A 290 -4.21 -39.33 -23.40
C ILE A 290 -3.02 -40.08 -22.76
N TYR A 291 -2.99 -41.38 -22.90
CA TYR A 291 -1.93 -42.23 -22.31
C TYR A 291 -0.53 -41.87 -22.82
N ASN A 292 -0.41 -41.52 -24.09
CA ASN A 292 0.87 -41.15 -24.69
C ASN A 292 1.38 -39.78 -24.16
N PHE A 293 0.52 -38.86 -23.83
CA PHE A 293 0.87 -37.56 -23.25
C PHE A 293 1.37 -37.68 -21.80
N LEU A 294 0.92 -38.68 -21.05
CA LEU A 294 1.22 -38.82 -19.62
C LEU A 294 2.68 -39.24 -19.39
N LYS A 295 3.29 -38.74 -18.34
CA LYS A 295 4.59 -39.18 -17.84
C LYS A 295 4.50 -40.60 -17.25
N PRO A 296 5.64 -41.34 -17.11
CA PRO A 296 5.65 -42.69 -16.57
C PRO A 296 4.94 -42.85 -15.21
N GLU A 297 5.13 -41.88 -14.31
CA GLU A 297 4.48 -41.86 -13.00
C GLU A 297 2.96 -41.63 -13.08
N GLU A 298 2.53 -40.78 -14.02
CA GLU A 298 1.11 -40.47 -14.28
C GLU A 298 0.40 -41.64 -14.95
N LYS A 299 1.09 -42.39 -15.80
CA LYS A 299 0.59 -43.62 -16.47
C LYS A 299 0.20 -44.71 -15.46
N LYS A 300 0.91 -44.85 -14.36
CA LYS A 300 0.55 -45.80 -13.28
C LYS A 300 -0.81 -45.51 -12.73
N LYS A 301 -1.14 -44.23 -12.51
CA LYS A 301 -2.43 -43.81 -11.93
C LYS A 301 -3.61 -44.08 -12.87
N ILE A 302 -3.45 -43.87 -14.18
CA ILE A 302 -4.52 -44.17 -15.12
C ILE A 302 -4.83 -45.67 -15.17
N ARG A 303 -3.82 -46.53 -15.10
CA ARG A 303 -4.00 -47.98 -15.00
C ARG A 303 -4.80 -48.40 -13.74
N THR A 304 -4.55 -47.71 -12.61
CA THR A 304 -5.29 -47.97 -11.37
C THR A 304 -6.76 -47.53 -11.49
N ILE A 305 -7.05 -46.43 -12.18
CA ILE A 305 -8.40 -45.90 -12.41
C ILE A 305 -9.26 -46.92 -13.20
N PHE A 306 -8.67 -47.60 -14.18
CA PHE A 306 -9.35 -48.62 -15.00
C PHE A 306 -9.50 -49.96 -14.29
N ASN A 307 -8.67 -50.25 -13.28
CA ASN A 307 -8.70 -51.52 -12.54
C ASN A 307 -9.60 -51.47 -11.29
N GLY A 308 -10.10 -50.37 -10.89
CA GLY A 308 -10.93 -50.15 -9.69
C GLY A 308 -12.35 -49.84 -10.01
#